data_fd372a22d06214fc5bb98634974bf436
#
_entry.id   fd372a22d06214fc5bb98634974bf436
#
_cell.length_a   1.000
_cell.length_b   1.000
_cell.length_c   1.000
_cell.angle_alpha   90.00
_cell.angle_beta   90.00
_cell.angle_gamma   90.00
#
_symmetry.space_group_name_H-M   'P 1'
#
loop_
_entity.id
_entity.type
_entity.pdbx_description
1 polymer ?
#
loop_
_entity_poly.entity_id
_entity_poly.type
_entity_poly.pdbx_seq_one_letter_code
_entity_poly.pdbx_strand_id
1 'polypeptide(L)'
;KPDVITLDVEMPKMNGIEFLKKLMPIKPIPVIVVTSLPMNALDALEAGAVDFVNKPSADAPGSVDIFLQNLRSKVKMAAQAKVRRPGAVVRQPSLVQRLAPPIKASQDTLIAIGASTGGTEAIIEVVKNLPPTTPGIIIVQHMPANFTNLYAQRLDRICKMSVKEAQDMDRVMTGHILVAAGGYHLTMKKGGKGYYIRSMKAESVRDPCASAESR
;
A
#
# COMPACT_ATOMS: atom_id res chain seq x y z
N LYS A 1 24.61 10.03 13.40
CA LYS A 1 23.20 9.61 13.43
C LYS A 1 22.81 9.25 12.00
N PRO A 2 22.36 8.00 11.72
CA PRO A 2 21.91 7.66 10.37
C PRO A 2 20.61 8.39 10.03
N ASP A 3 20.42 8.69 8.76
CA ASP A 3 19.19 9.27 8.23
C ASP A 3 18.17 8.19 7.85
N VAL A 4 18.65 7.01 7.43
CA VAL A 4 17.87 5.82 7.09
C VAL A 4 18.60 4.58 7.57
N ILE A 5 17.86 3.56 7.95
CA ILE A 5 18.38 2.23 8.27
C ILE A 5 17.81 1.23 7.26
N THR A 6 18.65 0.40 6.67
CA THR A 6 18.23 -0.82 5.99
C THR A 6 18.34 -1.98 6.98
N LEU A 7 17.29 -2.77 7.12
CA LEU A 7 17.15 -3.76 8.18
C LEU A 7 16.74 -5.11 7.61
N ASP A 8 17.55 -6.14 7.84
CA ASP A 8 17.13 -7.52 7.61
C ASP A 8 16.20 -7.97 8.75
N VAL A 9 15.17 -8.73 8.43
CA VAL A 9 14.30 -9.34 9.44
C VAL A 9 14.94 -10.59 10.03
N GLU A 10 15.60 -11.38 9.21
CA GLU A 10 16.17 -12.68 9.57
C GLU A 10 17.59 -12.50 10.12
N MET A 11 17.69 -12.11 11.39
CA MET A 11 18.99 -11.94 12.08
C MET A 11 19.10 -12.86 13.30
N PRO A 12 20.32 -13.37 13.61
CA PRO A 12 20.55 -14.16 14.83
C PRO A 12 20.38 -13.29 16.08
N LYS A 13 20.00 -13.91 17.19
CA LYS A 13 19.80 -13.33 18.54
C LYS A 13 18.59 -12.39 18.68
N MET A 14 18.36 -11.49 17.75
CA MET A 14 17.19 -10.57 17.73
C MET A 14 16.75 -10.37 16.30
N ASN A 15 15.49 -10.66 16.02
CA ASN A 15 14.95 -10.43 14.67
C ASN A 15 14.70 -8.93 14.42
N GLY A 16 14.63 -8.56 13.13
CA GLY A 16 14.46 -7.15 12.74
C GLY A 16 13.17 -6.52 13.24
N ILE A 17 12.09 -7.28 13.39
CA ILE A 17 10.80 -6.79 13.89
C ILE A 17 10.92 -6.44 15.39
N GLU A 18 11.58 -7.29 16.17
CA GLU A 18 11.84 -6.99 17.58
C GLU A 18 12.75 -5.77 17.75
N PHE A 19 13.73 -5.63 16.86
CA PHE A 19 14.59 -4.44 16.82
C PHE A 19 13.77 -3.18 16.54
N LEU A 20 12.86 -3.21 15.54
CA LEU A 20 11.96 -2.11 15.22
C LEU A 20 11.09 -1.71 16.41
N LYS A 21 10.45 -2.69 17.06
CA LYS A 21 9.59 -2.44 18.24
C LYS A 21 10.35 -1.76 19.39
N LYS A 22 11.65 -2.03 19.52
CA LYS A 22 12.51 -1.36 20.52
C LYS A 22 13.01 0.00 20.07
N LEU A 23 13.37 0.15 18.78
CA LEU A 23 13.94 1.39 18.23
C LEU A 23 12.91 2.51 18.13
N MET A 24 11.73 2.22 17.56
CA MET A 24 10.77 3.24 17.16
C MET A 24 10.22 4.10 18.32
N PRO A 25 9.95 3.56 19.52
CA PRO A 25 9.53 4.37 20.66
C PRO A 25 10.63 5.29 21.19
N ILE A 26 11.90 4.87 21.09
CA ILE A 26 13.05 5.59 21.66
C ILE A 26 13.54 6.65 20.67
N LYS A 27 13.79 6.22 19.42
CA LYS A 27 14.41 7.07 18.40
C LYS A 27 13.86 6.70 17.02
N PRO A 28 12.72 7.27 16.62
CA PRO A 28 12.15 6.99 15.30
C PRO A 28 13.10 7.47 14.21
N ILE A 29 13.62 6.50 13.45
CA ILE A 29 14.47 6.70 12.27
C ILE A 29 13.77 5.98 11.13
N PRO A 30 13.73 6.52 9.90
CA PRO A 30 13.20 5.79 8.75
C PRO A 30 13.92 4.45 8.56
N VAL A 31 13.15 3.36 8.49
CA VAL A 31 13.69 2.02 8.28
C VAL A 31 13.06 1.43 7.02
N ILE A 32 13.92 0.92 6.13
CA ILE A 32 13.54 0.08 4.99
C ILE A 32 13.90 -1.37 5.34
N VAL A 33 12.90 -2.20 5.39
CA VAL A 33 13.10 -3.62 5.71
C VAL A 33 13.45 -4.40 4.46
N VAL A 34 14.38 -5.34 4.58
CA VAL A 34 14.78 -6.26 3.52
C VAL A 34 14.37 -7.67 3.94
N THR A 35 13.48 -8.32 3.21
CA THR A 35 12.98 -9.65 3.56
C THR A 35 12.55 -10.44 2.33
N SER A 36 12.56 -11.77 2.43
CA SER A 36 12.01 -12.66 1.41
C SER A 36 10.55 -13.04 1.70
N LEU A 37 10.08 -12.83 2.93
CA LEU A 37 8.79 -13.32 3.40
C LEU A 37 7.77 -12.18 3.47
N PRO A 38 6.64 -12.28 2.73
CA PRO A 38 5.61 -11.25 2.73
C PRO A 38 5.01 -10.94 4.11
N MET A 39 4.81 -11.95 4.94
CA MET A 39 4.29 -11.74 6.30
C MET A 39 5.23 -10.89 7.14
N ASN A 40 6.53 -11.16 7.10
CA ASN A 40 7.53 -10.39 7.82
C ASN A 40 7.55 -8.91 7.39
N ALA A 41 7.30 -8.64 6.10
CA ALA A 41 7.24 -7.27 5.60
C ALA A 41 6.05 -6.51 6.21
N LEU A 42 4.86 -7.12 6.26
CA LEU A 42 3.67 -6.49 6.83
C LEU A 42 3.82 -6.26 8.34
N ASP A 43 4.36 -7.24 9.06
CA ASP A 43 4.64 -7.13 10.49
C ASP A 43 5.68 -6.03 10.78
N ALA A 44 6.66 -5.87 9.92
CA ALA A 44 7.66 -4.80 10.03
C ALA A 44 7.05 -3.41 9.76
N LEU A 45 6.15 -3.28 8.78
CA LEU A 45 5.41 -2.03 8.55
C LEU A 45 4.57 -1.67 9.77
N GLU A 46 3.89 -2.65 10.38
CA GLU A 46 3.12 -2.45 11.62
C GLU A 46 4.02 -2.04 12.80
N ALA A 47 5.24 -2.58 12.86
CA ALA A 47 6.24 -2.20 13.86
C ALA A 47 6.86 -0.81 13.60
N GLY A 48 6.50 -0.14 12.49
CA GLY A 48 6.88 1.23 12.18
C GLY A 48 7.94 1.37 11.08
N ALA A 49 8.25 0.33 10.31
CA ALA A 49 9.04 0.48 9.10
C ALA A 49 8.32 1.37 8.08
N VAL A 50 9.09 2.18 7.34
CA VAL A 50 8.52 3.07 6.30
C VAL A 50 8.13 2.30 5.06
N ASP A 51 8.95 1.31 4.69
CA ASP A 51 8.73 0.48 3.51
C ASP A 51 9.60 -0.78 3.59
N PHE A 52 9.47 -1.65 2.60
CA PHE A 52 10.27 -2.86 2.48
C PHE A 52 10.75 -3.11 1.05
N VAL A 53 11.78 -3.96 0.91
CA VAL A 53 12.28 -4.45 -0.37
C VAL A 53 12.42 -5.97 -0.29
N ASN A 54 11.99 -6.65 -1.34
CA ASN A 54 12.16 -8.09 -1.44
C ASN A 54 13.63 -8.44 -1.70
N LYS A 55 14.16 -9.43 -0.97
CA LYS A 55 15.50 -9.97 -1.26
C LYS A 55 15.54 -10.52 -2.69
N PRO A 56 16.67 -10.40 -3.40
CA PRO A 56 16.79 -10.96 -4.74
C PRO A 56 16.68 -12.49 -4.69
N SER A 57 16.04 -13.08 -5.71
CA SER A 57 16.04 -14.53 -5.88
C SER A 57 17.38 -14.97 -6.49
N ALA A 58 17.98 -16.03 -5.95
CA ALA A 58 19.23 -16.58 -6.48
C ALA A 58 19.05 -17.14 -7.91
N ASP A 59 17.85 -17.60 -8.24
CA ASP A 59 17.55 -18.32 -9.48
C ASP A 59 17.09 -17.40 -10.63
N ALA A 60 16.89 -16.09 -10.36
CA ALA A 60 16.36 -15.16 -11.37
C ALA A 60 17.47 -14.23 -11.90
N PRO A 61 17.87 -14.34 -13.18
CA PRO A 61 18.84 -13.43 -13.78
C PRO A 61 18.40 -11.95 -13.64
N GLY A 62 19.34 -11.06 -13.28
CA GLY A 62 19.04 -9.62 -13.11
C GLY A 62 18.28 -9.24 -11.84
N SER A 63 17.91 -10.21 -10.99
CA SER A 63 17.17 -9.93 -9.75
C SER A 63 17.95 -9.02 -8.79
N VAL A 64 19.26 -9.12 -8.77
CA VAL A 64 20.16 -8.28 -7.95
C VAL A 64 20.12 -6.82 -8.41
N ASP A 65 20.16 -6.57 -9.71
CA ASP A 65 20.11 -5.20 -10.25
C ASP A 65 18.76 -4.54 -9.96
N ILE A 66 17.66 -5.27 -10.15
CA ILE A 66 16.31 -4.80 -9.80
C ILE A 66 16.21 -4.52 -8.30
N PHE A 67 16.73 -5.40 -7.46
CA PHE A 67 16.79 -5.21 -6.02
C PHE A 67 17.56 -3.94 -5.64
N LEU A 68 18.74 -3.74 -6.19
CA LEU A 68 19.58 -2.57 -5.91
C LEU A 68 18.92 -1.28 -6.37
N GLN A 69 18.27 -1.28 -7.53
CA GLN A 69 17.53 -0.14 -8.05
C GLN A 69 16.35 0.23 -7.12
N ASN A 70 15.55 -0.76 -6.73
CA ASN A 70 14.43 -0.58 -5.80
C ASN A 70 14.91 -0.09 -4.44
N LEU A 71 15.95 -0.70 -3.88
CA LEU A 71 16.50 -0.31 -2.58
C LEU A 71 17.01 1.13 -2.61
N ARG A 72 17.80 1.52 -3.63
CA ARG A 72 18.31 2.89 -3.79
C ARG A 72 17.16 3.92 -3.87
N SER A 73 16.13 3.62 -4.65
CA SER A 73 14.97 4.50 -4.79
C SER A 73 14.26 4.67 -3.45
N LYS A 74 13.94 3.58 -2.77
CA LYS A 74 13.23 3.59 -1.48
C LYS A 74 14.03 4.24 -0.35
N VAL A 75 15.33 4.03 -0.29
CA VAL A 75 16.22 4.69 0.69
C VAL A 75 16.22 6.21 0.49
N LYS A 76 16.31 6.70 -0.76
CA LYS A 76 16.24 8.13 -1.06
C LYS A 76 14.89 8.74 -0.65
N MET A 77 13.79 8.04 -0.89
CA MET A 77 12.46 8.50 -0.48
C MET A 77 12.29 8.44 1.05
N ALA A 78 12.77 7.37 1.69
CA ALA A 78 12.70 7.22 3.14
C ALA A 78 13.48 8.29 3.90
N ALA A 79 14.60 8.77 3.35
CA ALA A 79 15.39 9.84 3.94
C ALA A 79 14.60 11.16 4.09
N GLN A 80 13.56 11.35 3.30
CA GLN A 80 12.66 12.51 3.37
C GLN A 80 11.42 12.24 4.25
N ALA A 81 11.22 11.01 4.69
CA ALA A 81 10.06 10.63 5.47
C ALA A 81 10.16 11.15 6.91
N LYS A 82 9.06 11.73 7.39
CA LYS A 82 8.91 12.14 8.81
C LYS A 82 8.30 10.98 9.58
N VAL A 83 9.13 10.14 10.17
CA VAL A 83 8.68 9.02 11.01
C VAL A 83 8.25 9.55 12.38
N ARG A 84 7.07 9.15 12.81
CA ARG A 84 6.50 9.50 14.12
C ARG A 84 6.69 8.35 15.10
N ARG A 85 6.72 8.67 16.39
CA ARG A 85 6.70 7.65 17.44
C ARG A 85 5.37 6.89 17.39
N PRO A 86 5.38 5.55 17.49
CA PRO A 86 4.16 4.79 17.66
C PRO A 86 3.38 5.31 18.88
N GLY A 87 2.08 5.48 18.77
CA GLY A 87 1.23 6.01 19.85
C GLY A 87 1.28 7.54 20.04
N ALA A 88 2.03 8.29 19.26
CA ALA A 88 1.92 9.74 19.27
C ALA A 88 0.51 10.14 18.83
N VAL A 89 -0.29 10.61 19.78
CA VAL A 89 -1.63 11.14 19.51
C VAL A 89 -1.44 12.29 18.51
N VAL A 90 -1.89 12.07 17.29
CA VAL A 90 -2.12 13.17 16.38
C VAL A 90 -3.21 14.02 17.06
N ARG A 91 -2.83 15.15 17.65
CA ARG A 91 -3.82 16.21 17.86
C ARG A 91 -4.33 16.53 16.45
N GLN A 92 -5.38 15.86 16.07
CA GLN A 92 -6.18 16.33 14.96
C GLN A 92 -6.53 17.77 15.36
N PRO A 93 -6.18 18.78 14.52
CA PRO A 93 -6.85 20.06 14.72
C PRO A 93 -8.32 19.65 14.78
N SER A 94 -9.01 20.13 15.80
CA SER A 94 -10.45 19.89 15.94
C SER A 94 -11.10 20.51 14.70
N LEU A 95 -11.06 19.77 13.62
CA LEU A 95 -11.99 19.96 12.54
C LEU A 95 -13.31 19.64 13.23
N VAL A 96 -13.94 20.70 13.71
CA VAL A 96 -15.36 20.72 13.95
C VAL A 96 -15.92 19.77 12.91
N GLN A 97 -16.49 18.66 13.40
CA GLN A 97 -17.30 17.78 12.54
C GLN A 97 -18.34 18.68 11.92
N ARG A 98 -17.97 19.37 10.84
CA ARG A 98 -18.97 19.82 9.90
C ARG A 98 -19.57 18.51 9.45
N LEU A 99 -20.74 18.21 9.98
CA LEU A 99 -21.64 17.24 9.44
C LEU A 99 -21.82 17.65 7.97
N ALA A 100 -20.86 17.26 7.14
CA ALA A 100 -21.07 17.33 5.70
C ALA A 100 -22.35 16.52 5.49
N PRO A 101 -23.35 17.07 4.82
CA PRO A 101 -24.55 16.32 4.52
C PRO A 101 -24.09 14.98 3.93
N PRO A 102 -24.72 13.85 4.29
CA PRO A 102 -24.31 12.56 3.77
C PRO A 102 -24.25 12.69 2.25
N ILE A 103 -23.06 12.54 1.71
CA ILE A 103 -22.87 12.50 0.26
C ILE A 103 -23.78 11.35 -0.17
N LYS A 104 -24.90 11.65 -0.83
CA LYS A 104 -25.71 10.63 -1.46
C LYS A 104 -24.78 9.95 -2.46
N ALA A 105 -24.18 8.83 -2.03
CA ALA A 105 -23.31 8.05 -2.89
C ALA A 105 -24.14 7.64 -4.10
N SER A 106 -24.00 8.38 -5.19
CA SER A 106 -24.56 7.92 -6.45
C SER A 106 -23.76 6.67 -6.84
N GLN A 107 -24.40 5.73 -7.50
CA GLN A 107 -23.72 4.54 -8.03
C GLN A 107 -22.61 4.92 -9.05
N ASP A 108 -22.52 6.18 -9.40
CA ASP A 108 -21.54 6.78 -10.31
C ASP A 108 -20.35 7.45 -9.58
N THR A 109 -20.28 7.38 -8.24
CA THR A 109 -19.16 7.94 -7.47
C THR A 109 -18.23 6.85 -7.01
N LEU A 110 -16.94 7.07 -7.18
CA LEU A 110 -15.87 6.21 -6.66
C LEU A 110 -14.70 7.06 -6.17
N ILE A 111 -13.87 6.48 -5.32
CA ILE A 111 -12.66 7.08 -4.79
C ILE A 111 -11.46 6.27 -5.28
N ALA A 112 -10.46 6.93 -5.86
CA ALA A 112 -9.19 6.30 -6.23
C ALA A 112 -8.08 6.83 -5.32
N ILE A 113 -7.28 5.91 -4.75
CA ILE A 113 -6.14 6.22 -3.89
C ILE A 113 -4.90 5.60 -4.51
N GLY A 114 -3.94 6.44 -4.90
CA GLY A 114 -2.62 6.01 -5.37
C GLY A 114 -1.56 6.27 -4.32
N ALA A 115 -0.68 5.30 -4.05
CA ALA A 115 0.39 5.46 -3.08
C ALA A 115 1.64 4.61 -3.42
N SER A 116 2.77 4.98 -2.80
CA SER A 116 4.05 4.31 -2.92
C SER A 116 4.72 4.21 -1.55
N THR A 117 6.02 4.50 -1.43
CA THR A 117 6.79 4.43 -0.16
C THR A 117 6.10 5.20 0.97
N GLY A 118 5.88 4.54 2.09
CA GLY A 118 5.12 5.05 3.23
C GLY A 118 3.60 5.04 3.06
N GLY A 119 3.11 4.64 1.87
CA GLY A 119 1.69 4.61 1.55
C GLY A 119 0.88 3.59 2.33
N THR A 120 1.46 2.47 2.70
CA THR A 120 0.77 1.38 3.40
C THR A 120 0.11 1.83 4.69
N GLU A 121 0.84 2.49 5.57
CA GLU A 121 0.32 3.00 6.84
C GLU A 121 -0.54 4.25 6.63
N ALA A 122 -0.18 5.12 5.68
CA ALA A 122 -0.98 6.30 5.35
C ALA A 122 -2.38 5.93 4.84
N ILE A 123 -2.48 4.91 3.99
CA ILE A 123 -3.77 4.38 3.51
C ILE A 123 -4.60 3.86 4.68
N ILE A 124 -4.00 3.07 5.59
CA ILE A 124 -4.70 2.56 6.79
C ILE A 124 -5.30 3.72 7.58
N GLU A 125 -4.54 4.77 7.84
CA GLU A 125 -5.02 5.94 8.58
C GLU A 125 -6.21 6.64 7.91
N VAL A 126 -6.26 6.63 6.58
CA VAL A 126 -7.36 7.21 5.81
C VAL A 126 -8.59 6.31 5.84
N VAL A 127 -8.43 5.00 5.60
CA VAL A 127 -9.59 4.14 5.30
C VAL A 127 -10.19 3.42 6.51
N LYS A 128 -9.42 3.21 7.59
CA LYS A 128 -9.85 2.42 8.77
C LYS A 128 -11.14 2.91 9.44
N ASN A 129 -11.41 4.22 9.38
CA ASN A 129 -12.56 4.83 10.03
C ASN A 129 -13.71 5.18 9.08
N LEU A 130 -13.54 4.94 7.78
CA LEU A 130 -14.57 5.24 6.80
C LEU A 130 -15.81 4.36 7.04
N PRO A 131 -17.02 4.94 6.99
CA PRO A 131 -18.25 4.17 7.19
C PRO A 131 -18.57 3.30 5.96
N PRO A 132 -19.32 2.20 6.13
CA PRO A 132 -19.76 1.33 5.02
C PRO A 132 -20.63 2.04 3.96
N THR A 133 -21.11 3.26 4.26
CA THR A 133 -21.83 4.11 3.32
C THR A 133 -20.91 4.88 2.38
N THR A 134 -19.59 4.78 2.54
CA THR A 134 -18.61 5.43 1.66
C THR A 134 -18.69 4.82 0.26
N PRO A 135 -18.60 5.64 -0.80
CA PRO A 135 -18.47 5.14 -2.17
C PRO A 135 -17.38 4.09 -2.31
N GLY A 136 -17.47 3.23 -3.31
CA GLY A 136 -16.45 2.22 -3.56
C GLY A 136 -15.06 2.85 -3.73
N ILE A 137 -14.05 2.22 -3.14
CA ILE A 137 -12.66 2.70 -3.16
C ILE A 137 -11.80 1.74 -3.97
N ILE A 138 -10.94 2.29 -4.82
CA ILE A 138 -9.87 1.55 -5.48
C ILE A 138 -8.54 2.03 -4.91
N ILE A 139 -7.71 1.11 -4.44
CA ILE A 139 -6.36 1.40 -3.93
C ILE A 139 -5.33 0.84 -4.89
N VAL A 140 -4.41 1.69 -5.34
CA VAL A 140 -3.22 1.31 -6.10
C VAL A 140 -2.00 1.62 -5.25
N GLN A 141 -1.41 0.58 -4.66
CA GLN A 141 -0.18 0.67 -3.88
C GLN A 141 0.95 0.01 -4.67
N HIS A 142 2.06 0.70 -4.87
CA HIS A 142 3.25 0.12 -5.50
C HIS A 142 3.87 -0.96 -4.60
N MET A 143 3.55 -2.22 -4.88
CA MET A 143 3.84 -3.37 -4.05
C MET A 143 4.02 -4.62 -4.93
N PRO A 144 4.94 -5.57 -4.59
CA PRO A 144 5.06 -6.83 -5.32
C PRO A 144 3.78 -7.67 -5.27
N ALA A 145 3.54 -8.48 -6.29
CA ALA A 145 2.33 -9.29 -6.46
C ALA A 145 1.98 -10.15 -5.23
N ASN A 146 2.99 -10.77 -4.60
CA ASN A 146 2.79 -11.67 -3.46
C ASN A 146 2.34 -10.93 -2.17
N PHE A 147 2.38 -9.60 -2.17
CA PHE A 147 2.08 -8.79 -0.98
C PHE A 147 0.71 -8.13 -1.03
N THR A 148 0.16 -7.90 -2.22
CA THR A 148 -1.10 -7.15 -2.39
C THR A 148 -2.29 -7.87 -1.79
N ASN A 149 -2.35 -9.19 -1.91
CA ASN A 149 -3.41 -9.98 -1.29
C ASN A 149 -3.33 -9.95 0.25
N LEU A 150 -2.15 -10.13 0.83
CA LEU A 150 -1.95 -10.07 2.28
C LEU A 150 -2.24 -8.67 2.84
N TYR A 151 -1.89 -7.63 2.07
CA TYR A 151 -2.22 -6.26 2.43
C TYR A 151 -3.73 -6.02 2.41
N ALA A 152 -4.44 -6.52 1.40
CA ALA A 152 -5.88 -6.45 1.34
C ALA A 152 -6.53 -7.16 2.54
N GLN A 153 -6.07 -8.36 2.91
CA GLN A 153 -6.53 -9.09 4.09
C GLN A 153 -6.26 -8.34 5.40
N ARG A 154 -5.11 -7.65 5.50
CA ARG A 154 -4.81 -6.79 6.66
C ARG A 154 -5.79 -5.62 6.74
N LEU A 155 -6.05 -4.94 5.63
CA LEU A 155 -7.03 -3.85 5.56
C LEU A 155 -8.43 -4.33 5.94
N ASP A 156 -8.86 -5.50 5.46
CA ASP A 156 -10.18 -6.06 5.75
C ASP A 156 -10.40 -6.29 7.26
N ARG A 157 -9.35 -6.70 7.97
CA ARG A 157 -9.41 -6.88 9.44
C ARG A 157 -9.50 -5.57 10.23
N ILE A 158 -9.05 -4.46 9.65
CA ILE A 158 -8.93 -3.17 10.35
C ILE A 158 -10.09 -2.22 9.97
N CYS A 159 -10.57 -2.29 8.73
CA CYS A 159 -11.58 -1.39 8.19
C CYS A 159 -13.00 -1.80 8.55
N LYS A 160 -13.90 -0.82 8.53
CA LYS A 160 -15.36 -1.07 8.63
C LYS A 160 -15.97 -1.44 7.27
N MET A 161 -15.29 -1.13 6.19
CA MET A 161 -15.63 -1.50 4.82
C MET A 161 -15.05 -2.88 4.51
N SER A 162 -15.69 -3.64 3.62
CA SER A 162 -15.12 -4.90 3.14
C SER A 162 -13.96 -4.63 2.19
N VAL A 163 -12.84 -5.32 2.36
CA VAL A 163 -11.65 -5.12 1.55
C VAL A 163 -11.21 -6.43 0.91
N LYS A 164 -10.86 -6.40 -0.36
CA LYS A 164 -10.24 -7.54 -1.05
C LYS A 164 -9.26 -7.09 -2.13
N GLU A 165 -8.37 -7.99 -2.53
CA GLU A 165 -7.59 -7.81 -3.75
C GLU A 165 -8.52 -7.86 -4.97
N ALA A 166 -8.35 -6.91 -5.89
CA ALA A 166 -9.16 -6.77 -7.09
C ALA A 166 -8.95 -7.93 -8.05
N GLN A 167 -10.02 -8.50 -8.55
CA GLN A 167 -10.06 -9.50 -9.60
C GLN A 167 -10.74 -8.94 -10.86
N ASP A 168 -10.52 -9.58 -12.00
CA ASP A 168 -11.23 -9.19 -13.23
C ASP A 168 -12.75 -9.31 -13.02
N MET A 169 -13.50 -8.37 -13.57
CA MET A 169 -14.96 -8.23 -13.45
C MET A 169 -15.48 -7.88 -12.04
N ASP A 170 -14.64 -7.58 -11.07
CA ASP A 170 -15.12 -7.07 -9.78
C ASP A 170 -15.86 -5.76 -9.94
N ARG A 171 -16.97 -5.65 -9.24
CA ARG A 171 -17.76 -4.42 -9.21
C ARG A 171 -17.25 -3.46 -8.14
N VAL A 172 -17.17 -2.19 -8.49
CA VAL A 172 -16.86 -1.13 -7.53
C VAL A 172 -18.17 -0.72 -6.85
N MET A 173 -18.34 -1.07 -5.59
CA MET A 173 -19.58 -0.89 -4.84
C MET A 173 -19.36 -0.07 -3.58
N THR A 174 -20.40 0.67 -3.17
CA THR A 174 -20.43 1.33 -1.86
C THR A 174 -20.10 0.34 -0.74
N GLY A 175 -19.30 0.76 0.22
CA GLY A 175 -18.87 -0.07 1.34
C GLY A 175 -17.75 -1.07 1.04
N HIS A 176 -17.18 -1.04 -0.18
CA HIS A 176 -16.13 -1.96 -0.60
C HIS A 176 -14.87 -1.23 -1.02
N ILE A 177 -13.73 -1.82 -0.70
CA ILE A 177 -12.40 -1.38 -1.10
C ILE A 177 -11.76 -2.49 -1.94
N LEU A 178 -11.30 -2.14 -3.13
CA LEU A 178 -10.56 -3.03 -4.03
C LEU A 178 -9.10 -2.60 -4.06
N VAL A 179 -8.19 -3.49 -3.67
CA VAL A 179 -6.74 -3.28 -3.75
C VAL A 179 -6.25 -3.86 -5.07
N ALA A 180 -5.61 -3.04 -5.90
CA ALA A 180 -5.06 -3.49 -7.17
C ALA A 180 -4.03 -4.60 -6.97
N ALA A 181 -4.15 -5.69 -7.73
CA ALA A 181 -3.21 -6.80 -7.69
C ALA A 181 -1.85 -6.39 -8.27
N GLY A 182 -0.76 -6.72 -7.58
CA GLY A 182 0.59 -6.47 -8.07
C GLY A 182 0.89 -7.27 -9.33
N GLY A 183 1.62 -6.67 -10.28
CA GLY A 183 1.91 -7.27 -11.59
C GLY A 183 0.75 -7.21 -12.60
N TYR A 184 -0.32 -6.50 -12.27
CA TYR A 184 -1.46 -6.29 -13.16
C TYR A 184 -1.72 -4.81 -13.40
N HIS A 185 -2.15 -4.48 -14.62
CA HIS A 185 -2.78 -3.20 -14.93
C HIS A 185 -4.27 -3.29 -14.64
N LEU A 186 -4.76 -2.31 -13.91
CA LEU A 186 -6.15 -2.23 -13.54
C LEU A 186 -6.80 -1.09 -14.33
N THR A 187 -7.81 -1.42 -15.12
CA THR A 187 -8.64 -0.45 -15.82
C THR A 187 -10.07 -0.57 -15.34
N MET A 188 -10.82 0.49 -15.52
CA MET A 188 -12.21 0.55 -15.08
C MET A 188 -13.13 0.77 -16.27
N LYS A 189 -14.23 0.02 -16.30
CA LYS A 189 -15.28 0.14 -17.33
C LYS A 189 -16.60 0.50 -16.67
N LYS A 190 -17.39 1.32 -17.35
CA LYS A 190 -18.79 1.61 -16.95
C LYS A 190 -19.71 0.60 -17.59
N GLY A 191 -20.57 -0.02 -16.80
CA GLY A 191 -21.63 -0.93 -17.24
C GLY A 191 -23.00 -0.44 -16.78
N GLY A 192 -24.05 -1.16 -17.14
CA GLY A 192 -25.43 -0.79 -16.81
C GLY A 192 -25.75 -0.75 -15.31
N LYS A 193 -24.91 -1.36 -14.47
CA LYS A 193 -25.05 -1.40 -13.00
C LYS A 193 -23.89 -0.73 -12.26
N GLY A 194 -23.25 0.30 -12.84
CA GLY A 194 -22.11 1.02 -12.27
C GLY A 194 -20.76 0.59 -12.86
N TYR A 195 -19.69 0.78 -12.11
CA TYR A 195 -18.32 0.50 -12.57
C TYR A 195 -17.87 -0.92 -12.21
N TYR A 196 -17.05 -1.52 -13.07
CA TYR A 196 -16.37 -2.78 -12.83
C TYR A 196 -14.91 -2.72 -13.27
N ILE A 197 -14.09 -3.57 -12.68
CA ILE A 197 -12.66 -3.67 -12.91
C ILE A 197 -12.39 -4.59 -14.10
N ARG A 198 -11.40 -4.20 -14.93
CA ARG A 198 -10.72 -5.09 -15.85
C ARG A 198 -9.25 -5.17 -15.42
N SER A 199 -8.82 -6.36 -15.11
CA SER A 199 -7.46 -6.67 -14.66
C SER A 199 -6.71 -7.43 -15.76
N MET A 200 -5.56 -6.90 -16.20
CA MET A 200 -4.73 -7.49 -17.25
C MET A 200 -3.30 -7.61 -16.76
N LYS A 201 -2.63 -8.75 -17.05
CA LYS A 201 -1.20 -8.90 -16.71
C LYS A 201 -0.38 -7.76 -17.33
N ALA A 202 0.57 -7.22 -16.57
CA ALA A 202 1.41 -6.11 -17.03
C ALA A 202 2.17 -6.44 -18.34
N GLU A 203 2.60 -7.69 -18.50
CA GLU A 203 3.28 -8.18 -19.70
C GLU A 203 2.41 -8.19 -20.97
N SER A 204 1.08 -8.17 -20.81
CA SER A 204 0.13 -8.21 -21.93
C SER A 204 -0.28 -6.83 -22.43
N VAL A 205 0.07 -5.78 -21.74
CA VAL A 205 -0.23 -4.39 -22.12
C VAL A 205 0.96 -3.83 -22.88
N ARG A 206 0.88 -3.79 -24.21
CA ARG A 206 1.74 -2.91 -25.01
C ARG A 206 1.50 -1.48 -24.53
N ASP A 207 2.56 -0.77 -24.24
CA ASP A 207 2.63 0.57 -23.67
C ASP A 207 1.40 1.45 -23.97
N PRO A 208 0.56 1.81 -23.00
CA PRO A 208 -0.63 2.62 -23.30
C PRO A 208 -0.28 4.04 -23.75
N CYS A 209 0.96 4.51 -23.56
CA CYS A 209 1.44 5.79 -24.09
C CYS A 209 1.75 5.76 -25.59
N ALA A 210 2.03 4.60 -26.18
CA ALA A 210 2.34 4.49 -27.61
C ALA A 210 1.10 4.60 -28.52
N SER A 211 -0.12 4.49 -27.96
CA SER A 211 -1.38 4.56 -28.73
C SER A 211 -2.05 5.94 -28.75
N ALA A 212 -1.50 6.92 -28.03
CA ALA A 212 -2.07 8.27 -27.97
C ALA A 212 -1.50 9.23 -29.05
N GLU A 213 -0.46 8.82 -29.78
CA GLU A 213 0.16 9.68 -30.82
C GLU A 213 -0.31 9.37 -32.26
N SER A 214 -1.30 8.51 -32.44
CA SER A 214 -1.84 8.22 -33.77
C SER A 214 -3.37 8.24 -33.80
N ARG A 215 -3.96 9.41 -33.55
CA ARG A 215 -5.27 9.80 -34.09
C ARG A 215 -5.44 11.32 -34.08
#